data_06daa9ef88eda50ffc387baf0bc5a18b
#
_entry.id   06daa9ef88eda50ffc387baf0bc5a18b
#
_cell.length_a   1.000
_cell.length_b   1.000
_cell.length_c   1.000
_cell.angle_alpha   90.00
_cell.angle_beta   90.00
_cell.angle_gamma   90.00
#
_symmetry.space_group_name_H-M   'P 1'
#
loop_
_entity.id
_entity.type
_entity.pdbx_description
1 polymer ?
#
loop_
_entity_poly.entity_id
_entity_poly.type
_entity_poly.pdbx_seq_one_letter_code
_entity_poly.pdbx_strand_id
1 'polypeptide(L)'
;MENQKMDKIINLISRVYSDEVDGSYIEKVKQRINACRKKIIETRKKQWNEADVVLITYADQFSSPNEKTLVTFKRFYDKYLAGIFPIVHFLPFYPWSSDDGFSVKDYHQVEPLYGDWKDIGQIKKSSRLMFDFVCNHISAQSEWFQGYLKGRPEYEDFFISVDPDTDLSAVTRPRALPLLTPFTLANGEVKHIWTTFSADQIDLNFANPCVLLAMVDVLLDYLEKGADYIRLDAVGFMWKTPGTSCIHLEKTHLLVKLFRAITDFVAPGTVIITETNVPHKDNVSYLGNGHDEAHMVYQFPLPPLVLHAIRTQSVSTLCRWASILPNKGDGQTTWFNFLASHDGIGLNPLRGIISETEIVDLVASLEKEGAKVNWKNNPDGTRSPYELNVTYXXXXTPPLCSDDERLARFILAHALLLTFPGVPAVYIQSVLGSRNDYDGVARLGYNRAINRQKYSLQETERLLADPQHLRSRTLHSLTQLITVRQHHSAFHPDSEFSINEISDGVLEIIRGSSQDEQITALFNFTDKTKTLSFERNHYYDVISGESINSGTIILRPWQSLWLTNN
;
A
#
# COMPACT_ATOMS: atom_id res chain seq x y z
N MET A 1 24.90 14.50 -19.34
CA MET A 1 24.07 13.76 -18.38
C MET A 1 22.58 13.97 -18.62
N GLU A 2 22.10 15.20 -18.75
CA GLU A 2 20.66 15.44 -19.03
C GLU A 2 20.20 14.83 -20.34
N ASN A 3 20.99 15.00 -21.41
CA ASN A 3 20.65 14.44 -22.71
C ASN A 3 20.54 12.92 -22.64
N GLN A 4 21.42 12.26 -21.86
CA GLN A 4 21.38 10.82 -21.70
C GLN A 4 20.09 10.34 -21.02
N LYS A 5 19.60 11.11 -20.04
CA LYS A 5 18.34 10.76 -19.38
C LYS A 5 17.14 10.91 -20.31
N MET A 6 17.13 11.98 -21.11
CA MET A 6 16.07 12.16 -22.10
C MET A 6 16.14 11.08 -23.17
N ASP A 7 17.35 10.71 -23.63
CA ASP A 7 17.53 9.65 -24.60
C ASP A 7 16.99 8.31 -24.06
N LYS A 8 17.19 8.04 -22.78
CA LYS A 8 16.64 6.83 -22.14
C LYS A 8 15.12 6.82 -22.19
N ILE A 9 14.48 7.96 -21.90
CA ILE A 9 13.02 8.09 -21.96
C ILE A 9 12.53 7.80 -23.38
N ILE A 10 13.16 8.42 -24.39
CA ILE A 10 12.77 8.24 -25.80
C ILE A 10 12.96 6.77 -26.21
N ASN A 11 14.06 6.16 -25.80
CA ASN A 11 14.32 4.76 -26.11
C ASN A 11 13.23 3.85 -25.55
N LEU A 12 12.79 4.11 -24.30
CA LEU A 12 11.72 3.31 -23.70
C LEU A 12 10.40 3.47 -24.46
N ILE A 13 10.07 4.69 -24.89
CA ILE A 13 8.87 4.92 -25.69
C ILE A 13 8.96 4.13 -27.01
N SER A 14 10.12 4.14 -27.63
CA SER A 14 10.32 3.41 -28.88
C SER A 14 10.19 1.89 -28.67
N ARG A 15 10.66 1.39 -27.52
CA ARG A 15 10.51 -0.04 -27.21
C ARG A 15 9.05 -0.44 -27.00
N VAL A 16 8.24 0.47 -26.47
CA VAL A 16 6.81 0.21 -26.28
C VAL A 16 6.06 0.23 -27.60
N TYR A 17 6.30 1.25 -28.44
CA TYR A 17 5.45 1.54 -29.60
C TYR A 17 6.10 1.27 -30.95
N SER A 18 7.42 1.08 -31.01
CA SER A 18 8.14 0.87 -32.27
C SER A 18 7.83 2.01 -33.25
N ASP A 19 7.38 1.69 -34.46
CA ASP A 19 7.10 2.65 -35.51
C ASP A 19 5.71 3.30 -35.41
N GLU A 20 4.97 2.99 -34.35
CA GLU A 20 3.62 3.54 -34.17
C GLU A 20 3.64 5.01 -33.71
N VAL A 21 4.80 5.53 -33.32
CA VAL A 21 4.96 6.94 -32.93
C VAL A 21 5.99 7.59 -33.83
N ASP A 22 5.74 8.85 -34.17
CA ASP A 22 6.63 9.62 -35.04
C ASP A 22 7.40 10.69 -34.25
N GLY A 23 8.24 11.45 -34.96
CA GLY A 23 9.02 12.50 -34.34
C GLY A 23 8.18 13.59 -33.71
N SER A 24 7.00 13.84 -34.27
CA SER A 24 6.09 14.85 -33.72
C SER A 24 5.60 14.43 -32.32
N TYR A 25 5.24 13.17 -32.16
CA TYR A 25 4.84 12.63 -30.85
C TYR A 25 5.98 12.73 -29.85
N ILE A 26 7.17 12.34 -30.24
CA ILE A 26 8.36 12.40 -29.39
C ILE A 26 8.61 13.83 -28.94
N GLU A 27 8.48 14.81 -29.86
CA GLU A 27 8.68 16.21 -29.52
C GLU A 27 7.64 16.71 -28.51
N LYS A 28 6.38 16.28 -28.64
CA LYS A 28 5.33 16.64 -27.67
C LYS A 28 5.69 16.13 -26.29
N VAL A 29 6.14 14.87 -26.19
CA VAL A 29 6.53 14.27 -24.91
C VAL A 29 7.69 15.06 -24.31
N LYS A 30 8.73 15.35 -25.11
CA LYS A 30 9.89 16.11 -24.64
C LYS A 30 9.49 17.49 -24.11
N GLN A 31 8.63 18.19 -24.86
CA GLN A 31 8.20 19.54 -24.46
C GLN A 31 7.48 19.52 -23.12
N ARG A 32 6.59 18.55 -22.90
CA ARG A 32 5.85 18.44 -21.65
C ARG A 32 6.76 18.12 -20.47
N ILE A 33 7.68 17.19 -20.68
CA ILE A 33 8.63 16.80 -19.64
C ILE A 33 9.52 17.97 -19.26
N ASN A 34 10.09 18.66 -20.27
CA ASN A 34 10.97 19.79 -20.02
C ASN A 34 10.23 20.95 -19.36
N ALA A 35 8.99 21.23 -19.77
CA ALA A 35 8.20 22.30 -19.18
C ALA A 35 7.92 22.02 -17.69
N CYS A 36 7.59 20.77 -17.38
CA CYS A 36 7.35 20.39 -16.00
C CYS A 36 8.63 20.50 -15.15
N ARG A 37 9.75 20.02 -15.71
CA ARG A 37 11.02 20.05 -14.99
C ARG A 37 11.41 21.48 -14.59
N LYS A 38 11.16 22.45 -15.47
CA LYS A 38 11.48 23.86 -15.19
C LYS A 38 10.66 24.43 -14.04
N LYS A 39 9.48 23.87 -13.77
CA LYS A 39 8.60 24.35 -12.71
C LYS A 39 8.96 23.77 -11.35
N ILE A 40 9.69 22.66 -11.31
CA ILE A 40 10.02 21.97 -10.05
C ILE A 40 11.33 22.52 -9.53
N ILE A 41 11.22 23.36 -8.51
CA ILE A 41 12.37 24.06 -7.91
C ILE A 41 12.90 23.28 -6.69
N GLU A 42 12.00 22.61 -5.97
CA GLU A 42 12.38 21.90 -4.74
C GLU A 42 13.22 20.66 -5.02
N THR A 43 14.31 20.55 -4.29
CA THR A 43 15.08 19.31 -4.28
C THR A 43 14.43 18.33 -3.33
N ARG A 44 14.10 17.15 -3.81
CA ARG A 44 13.49 16.10 -3.00
C ARG A 44 14.56 15.19 -2.43
N LYS A 45 14.33 14.76 -1.20
CA LYS A 45 15.25 13.86 -0.53
C LYS A 45 14.88 12.43 -0.91
N LYS A 46 15.74 11.79 -1.66
CA LYS A 46 15.50 10.43 -2.15
C LYS A 46 15.60 9.39 -1.05
N GLN A 47 16.48 9.58 -0.11
CA GLN A 47 16.86 8.52 0.82
C GLN A 47 15.84 8.37 1.93
N TRP A 48 15.58 7.11 2.30
CA TRP A 48 14.78 6.74 3.46
C TRP A 48 15.69 6.47 4.64
N ASN A 49 15.12 6.55 5.85
CA ASN A 49 15.86 6.23 7.06
C ASN A 49 14.91 5.69 8.13
N GLU A 50 15.46 5.48 9.33
CA GLU A 50 14.70 4.89 10.43
C GLU A 50 13.54 5.76 10.90
N ALA A 51 13.56 7.05 10.60
CA ALA A 51 12.45 7.94 10.99
C ALA A 51 11.24 7.80 10.07
N ASP A 52 11.40 7.19 8.90
CA ASP A 52 10.34 7.14 7.89
C ASP A 52 9.30 6.10 8.27
N VAL A 53 8.08 6.57 8.52
CA VAL A 53 6.88 5.77 8.74
C VAL A 53 5.76 6.45 7.98
N VAL A 54 5.00 5.67 7.22
CA VAL A 54 3.94 6.21 6.36
C VAL A 54 2.59 6.05 7.05
N LEU A 55 1.80 7.12 7.05
CA LEU A 55 0.39 7.06 7.44
C LEU A 55 -0.44 6.86 6.18
N ILE A 56 -1.22 5.78 6.12
CA ILE A 56 -2.15 5.54 5.01
C ILE A 56 -3.52 6.04 5.44
N THR A 57 -4.11 6.97 4.69
CA THR A 57 -5.39 7.56 5.08
C THR A 57 -6.19 8.03 3.87
N TYR A 58 -7.52 8.09 4.06
CA TYR A 58 -8.38 8.83 3.15
C TYR A 58 -8.34 10.32 3.50
N ALA A 59 -8.49 11.17 2.49
CA ALA A 59 -8.55 12.62 2.69
C ALA A 59 -9.82 13.03 3.45
N ASP A 60 -10.86 12.20 3.40
CA ASP A 60 -12.13 12.46 4.10
C ASP A 60 -12.28 11.62 5.37
N GLN A 61 -11.16 11.19 5.95
CA GLN A 61 -11.20 10.34 7.15
C GLN A 61 -11.95 11.00 8.30
N PHE A 62 -11.76 12.32 8.45
CA PHE A 62 -12.39 13.09 9.53
C PHE A 62 -13.22 14.21 8.94
N SER A 63 -14.34 14.52 9.62
CA SER A 63 -15.23 15.59 9.21
C SER A 63 -15.54 16.52 10.39
N SER A 64 -15.83 17.77 10.06
CA SER A 64 -16.35 18.78 10.99
C SER A 64 -17.42 19.58 10.23
N PRO A 65 -18.46 20.06 10.93
CA PRO A 65 -19.49 20.84 10.26
C PRO A 65 -18.92 22.06 9.52
N ASN A 66 -19.37 22.26 8.29
CA ASN A 66 -19.04 23.44 7.48
C ASN A 66 -17.54 23.60 7.19
N GLU A 67 -16.80 22.47 7.12
CA GLU A 67 -15.37 22.50 6.90
C GLU A 67 -15.01 21.44 5.84
N LYS A 68 -14.09 21.78 4.95
CA LYS A 68 -13.55 20.80 3.99
C LYS A 68 -12.75 19.75 4.74
N THR A 69 -12.83 18.50 4.31
CA THR A 69 -12.25 17.39 5.07
C THR A 69 -10.71 17.45 5.16
N LEU A 70 -10.04 18.00 4.15
CA LEU A 70 -8.58 18.15 4.22
C LEU A 70 -8.18 19.15 5.32
N VAL A 71 -8.96 20.20 5.52
CA VAL A 71 -8.72 21.15 6.62
C VAL A 71 -8.89 20.45 7.96
N THR A 72 -9.95 19.65 8.10
CA THR A 72 -10.21 18.88 9.31
C THR A 72 -9.09 17.87 9.56
N PHE A 73 -8.67 17.16 8.50
CA PHE A 73 -7.57 16.19 8.61
C PHE A 73 -6.30 16.88 9.12
N LYS A 74 -5.98 18.05 8.58
CA LYS A 74 -4.77 18.76 8.98
C LYS A 74 -4.80 19.09 10.47
N ARG A 75 -5.97 19.51 10.99
CA ARG A 75 -6.09 19.79 12.44
C ARG A 75 -5.79 18.54 13.27
N PHE A 76 -6.33 17.39 12.86
CA PHE A 76 -6.06 16.12 13.54
C PHE A 76 -4.58 15.74 13.42
N TYR A 77 -4.04 15.81 12.23
CA TYR A 77 -2.64 15.42 11.98
C TYR A 77 -1.69 16.30 12.79
N ASP A 78 -1.89 17.61 12.76
CA ASP A 78 -0.99 18.53 13.46
C ASP A 78 -1.02 18.29 14.98
N LYS A 79 -2.17 17.94 15.51
CA LYS A 79 -2.33 17.75 16.96
C LYS A 79 -1.81 16.41 17.45
N TYR A 80 -2.01 15.34 16.70
CA TYR A 80 -1.76 13.98 17.19
C TYR A 80 -0.64 13.24 16.48
N LEU A 81 -0.32 13.55 15.24
CA LEU A 81 0.53 12.70 14.41
C LEU A 81 1.74 13.39 13.80
N ALA A 82 1.80 14.71 13.81
CA ALA A 82 2.93 15.45 13.22
C ALA A 82 4.23 15.07 13.92
N GLY A 83 5.27 14.83 13.12
CA GLY A 83 6.57 14.39 13.65
C GLY A 83 6.65 12.90 13.92
N ILE A 84 5.51 12.22 13.99
CA ILE A 84 5.46 10.76 14.19
C ILE A 84 5.34 10.06 12.84
N PHE A 85 4.47 10.57 11.98
CA PHE A 85 4.32 10.07 10.62
C PHE A 85 4.83 11.13 9.65
N PRO A 86 6.11 11.09 9.27
CA PRO A 86 6.65 12.13 8.38
C PRO A 86 6.17 12.02 6.95
N ILE A 87 5.51 10.93 6.58
CA ILE A 87 4.98 10.71 5.24
C ILE A 87 3.50 10.37 5.36
N VAL A 88 2.66 11.08 4.58
CA VAL A 88 1.22 10.80 4.54
C VAL A 88 0.87 10.29 3.14
N HIS A 89 0.34 9.07 3.07
CA HIS A 89 -0.23 8.53 1.85
C HIS A 89 -1.71 8.83 1.85
N PHE A 90 -2.12 9.82 1.03
CA PHE A 90 -3.53 10.03 0.77
C PHE A 90 -3.98 9.08 -0.33
N LEU A 91 -4.93 8.21 0.01
CA LEU A 91 -5.62 7.40 -0.99
C LEU A 91 -6.30 8.34 -1.99
N PRO A 92 -6.71 7.89 -3.17
CA PRO A 92 -7.11 8.83 -4.23
C PRO A 92 -8.10 9.86 -3.72
N PHE A 93 -7.74 11.12 -3.88
CA PHE A 93 -8.52 12.27 -3.38
C PHE A 93 -9.04 13.14 -4.53
N TYR A 94 -9.06 12.60 -5.72
CA TYR A 94 -9.54 13.25 -6.93
C TYR A 94 -11.06 13.05 -7.03
N PRO A 95 -11.79 13.80 -7.87
CA PRO A 95 -13.19 13.49 -8.09
C PRO A 95 -13.36 12.02 -8.51
N TRP A 96 -14.33 11.33 -7.93
CA TRP A 96 -14.47 9.88 -8.10
C TRP A 96 -15.93 9.48 -8.11
N SER A 97 -16.21 8.27 -8.60
CA SER A 97 -17.59 7.74 -8.71
C SER A 97 -17.83 6.49 -7.88
N SER A 98 -16.81 5.68 -7.60
CA SER A 98 -16.98 4.45 -6.83
C SER A 98 -15.65 4.00 -6.21
N ASP A 99 -15.71 2.92 -5.43
CA ASP A 99 -14.54 2.28 -4.79
C ASP A 99 -13.74 3.27 -3.95
N ASP A 100 -14.45 4.21 -3.31
CA ASP A 100 -13.85 5.18 -2.39
C ASP A 100 -12.60 5.83 -2.97
N GLY A 101 -12.71 6.32 -4.21
CA GLY A 101 -11.65 7.07 -4.87
C GLY A 101 -10.95 6.34 -6.00
N PHE A 102 -11.04 5.01 -6.07
CA PHE A 102 -10.26 4.26 -7.05
C PHE A 102 -10.96 4.13 -8.41
N SER A 103 -12.08 4.83 -8.61
CA SER A 103 -12.66 5.08 -9.91
C SER A 103 -12.64 6.58 -10.14
N VAL A 104 -11.56 7.07 -10.74
CA VAL A 104 -11.26 8.50 -10.83
C VAL A 104 -12.04 9.12 -11.98
N LYS A 105 -12.73 10.24 -11.71
CA LYS A 105 -13.43 11.00 -12.76
C LYS A 105 -12.52 12.04 -13.41
N ASP A 106 -11.59 12.62 -12.65
CA ASP A 106 -10.68 13.66 -13.18
C ASP A 106 -9.39 13.60 -12.37
N TYR A 107 -8.31 13.17 -13.02
CA TYR A 107 -7.01 13.01 -12.36
C TYR A 107 -6.40 14.33 -11.90
N HIS A 108 -6.82 15.46 -12.47
CA HIS A 108 -6.12 16.74 -12.28
C HIS A 108 -6.74 17.62 -11.19
N GLN A 109 -7.87 17.20 -10.60
CA GLN A 109 -8.59 17.98 -9.61
C GLN A 109 -8.59 17.29 -8.26
N VAL A 110 -8.81 18.05 -7.20
CA VAL A 110 -9.12 17.51 -5.88
C VAL A 110 -10.64 17.44 -5.76
N GLU A 111 -11.16 16.36 -5.16
CA GLU A 111 -12.59 16.22 -4.92
C GLU A 111 -13.07 17.47 -4.15
N PRO A 112 -14.05 18.24 -4.68
CA PRO A 112 -14.42 19.52 -4.05
C PRO A 112 -14.88 19.40 -2.59
N LEU A 113 -15.47 18.27 -2.21
CA LEU A 113 -15.89 18.07 -0.81
C LEU A 113 -14.69 17.94 0.14
N TYR A 114 -13.53 17.56 -0.39
CA TYR A 114 -12.31 17.42 0.42
C TYR A 114 -11.56 18.75 0.53
N GLY A 115 -11.56 19.56 -0.52
CA GLY A 115 -10.82 20.80 -0.58
C GLY A 115 -10.25 21.05 -1.97
N ASP A 116 -9.05 21.61 -2.02
CA ASP A 116 -8.37 21.91 -3.28
C ASP A 116 -6.86 21.69 -3.14
N TRP A 117 -6.11 21.97 -4.21
CA TRP A 117 -4.67 21.78 -4.19
C TRP A 117 -3.95 22.67 -3.17
N LYS A 118 -4.54 23.81 -2.80
CA LYS A 118 -3.97 24.66 -1.74
C LYS A 118 -4.02 23.93 -0.40
N ASP A 119 -5.10 23.18 -0.15
CA ASP A 119 -5.24 22.40 1.10
C ASP A 119 -4.21 21.28 1.14
N ILE A 120 -3.97 20.60 0.01
CA ILE A 120 -2.91 19.61 -0.09
C ILE A 120 -1.55 20.25 0.22
N GLY A 121 -1.29 21.44 -0.35
CA GLY A 121 -0.07 22.18 -0.13
C GLY A 121 0.15 22.57 1.32
N GLN A 122 -0.94 22.88 2.06
CA GLN A 122 -0.81 23.18 3.49
C GLN A 122 -0.34 21.96 4.27
N ILE A 123 -0.83 20.78 3.92
CA ILE A 123 -0.41 19.55 4.60
C ILE A 123 1.04 19.24 4.26
N LYS A 124 1.46 19.50 3.03
CA LYS A 124 2.84 19.26 2.61
C LYS A 124 3.85 20.07 3.43
N LYS A 125 3.45 21.20 3.99
CA LYS A 125 4.35 21.97 4.86
C LYS A 125 4.79 21.21 6.10
N SER A 126 4.00 20.22 6.54
CA SER A 126 4.26 19.43 7.75
C SER A 126 4.65 17.99 7.46
N SER A 127 4.57 17.54 6.22
CA SER A 127 4.83 16.12 5.88
C SER A 127 5.24 15.99 4.43
N ARG A 128 5.91 14.89 4.12
CA ARG A 128 6.05 14.46 2.72
C ARG A 128 4.77 13.73 2.33
N LEU A 129 4.44 13.73 1.02
CA LEU A 129 3.16 13.20 0.55
C LEU A 129 3.36 12.08 -0.47
N MET A 130 2.54 11.05 -0.34
CA MET A 130 2.40 9.99 -1.34
C MET A 130 1.04 10.15 -2.01
N PHE A 131 1.04 10.20 -3.35
CA PHE A 131 -0.18 10.26 -4.15
C PHE A 131 -0.39 8.95 -4.88
N ASP A 132 -1.65 8.55 -4.99
CA ASP A 132 -2.02 7.41 -5.84
C ASP A 132 -2.08 7.84 -7.31
N PHE A 133 -1.39 7.09 -8.14
CA PHE A 133 -1.48 7.19 -9.59
C PHE A 133 -2.27 5.97 -10.06
N VAL A 134 -3.57 6.17 -10.22
CA VAL A 134 -4.50 5.10 -10.60
C VAL A 134 -4.40 4.93 -12.11
N CYS A 135 -3.33 4.27 -12.56
CA CYS A 135 -2.90 4.33 -13.95
C CYS A 135 -3.56 3.29 -14.85
N ASN A 136 -4.20 2.26 -14.28
CA ASN A 136 -4.77 1.20 -15.10
C ASN A 136 -6.15 1.55 -15.66
N HIS A 137 -6.95 2.35 -14.96
CA HIS A 137 -8.37 2.53 -15.29
C HIS A 137 -8.88 3.90 -14.85
N ILE A 138 -10.06 4.25 -15.35
CA ILE A 138 -10.71 5.53 -15.07
C ILE A 138 -12.21 5.28 -14.93
N SER A 139 -12.92 6.22 -14.29
CA SER A 139 -14.36 6.11 -14.06
C SER A 139 -15.17 6.11 -15.37
N ALA A 140 -16.24 5.32 -15.39
CA ALA A 140 -17.21 5.40 -16.47
C ALA A 140 -17.84 6.80 -16.56
N GLN A 141 -17.83 7.58 -15.47
CA GLN A 141 -18.37 8.93 -15.44
C GLN A 141 -17.36 10.00 -15.81
N SER A 142 -16.14 9.61 -16.18
CA SER A 142 -15.09 10.55 -16.57
C SER A 142 -15.43 11.23 -17.90
N GLU A 143 -14.86 12.42 -18.10
CA GLU A 143 -14.98 13.10 -19.41
C GLU A 143 -14.38 12.24 -20.51
N TRP A 144 -13.27 11.53 -20.22
CA TRP A 144 -12.62 10.68 -21.22
C TRP A 144 -13.56 9.57 -21.71
N PHE A 145 -14.22 8.86 -20.79
CA PHE A 145 -15.09 7.75 -21.20
C PHE A 145 -16.39 8.26 -21.80
N GLN A 146 -16.97 9.34 -21.25
CA GLN A 146 -18.19 9.91 -21.81
C GLN A 146 -17.94 10.47 -23.21
N GLY A 147 -16.77 11.11 -23.43
CA GLY A 147 -16.37 11.56 -24.76
C GLY A 147 -16.18 10.41 -25.73
N TYR A 148 -15.61 9.31 -25.27
CA TYR A 148 -15.48 8.10 -26.07
C TYR A 148 -16.85 7.57 -26.50
N LEU A 149 -17.80 7.49 -25.57
CA LEU A 149 -19.16 7.02 -25.89
C LEU A 149 -19.86 7.93 -26.90
N LYS A 150 -19.56 9.24 -26.88
CA LYS A 150 -20.13 10.22 -27.79
C LYS A 150 -19.40 10.28 -29.15
N GLY A 151 -18.35 9.50 -29.31
CA GLY A 151 -17.57 9.47 -30.55
C GLY A 151 -16.63 10.66 -30.73
N ARG A 152 -16.25 11.37 -29.69
CA ARG A 152 -15.31 12.50 -29.79
C ARG A 152 -13.95 12.00 -30.25
N PRO A 153 -13.37 12.64 -31.31
CA PRO A 153 -12.12 12.14 -31.90
C PRO A 153 -10.93 12.08 -30.95
N GLU A 154 -10.85 12.98 -29.98
CA GLU A 154 -9.73 12.99 -29.05
C GLU A 154 -9.67 11.78 -28.15
N TYR A 155 -10.78 11.02 -28.03
CA TYR A 155 -10.84 9.83 -27.18
C TYR A 155 -10.99 8.53 -27.99
N GLU A 156 -10.80 8.61 -29.32
CA GLU A 156 -10.87 7.42 -30.15
C GLU A 156 -9.82 6.42 -29.69
N ASP A 157 -10.26 5.19 -29.50
CA ASP A 157 -9.39 4.08 -29.05
C ASP A 157 -8.71 4.32 -27.69
N PHE A 158 -9.26 5.20 -26.86
CA PHE A 158 -8.78 5.37 -25.48
C PHE A 158 -9.07 4.16 -24.60
N PHE A 159 -10.05 3.37 -24.98
CA PHE A 159 -10.51 2.21 -24.21
C PHE A 159 -10.49 0.98 -25.11
N ILE A 160 -10.54 -0.21 -24.50
CA ILE A 160 -10.37 -1.46 -25.23
C ILE A 160 -11.74 -2.09 -25.45
N SER A 161 -12.16 -2.15 -26.72
CA SER A 161 -13.38 -2.81 -27.14
C SER A 161 -13.01 -4.18 -27.74
N VAL A 162 -13.68 -5.23 -27.30
CA VAL A 162 -13.39 -6.60 -27.73
C VAL A 162 -14.70 -7.27 -28.13
N ASP A 163 -14.66 -8.01 -29.24
CA ASP A 163 -15.80 -8.84 -29.64
C ASP A 163 -16.10 -9.82 -28.49
N PRO A 164 -17.36 -9.90 -28.02
CA PRO A 164 -17.69 -10.77 -26.90
C PRO A 164 -17.45 -12.25 -27.16
N ASP A 165 -17.29 -12.66 -28.42
CA ASP A 165 -16.97 -14.05 -28.75
C ASP A 165 -15.48 -14.34 -28.72
N THR A 166 -14.64 -13.35 -28.46
CA THR A 166 -13.18 -13.53 -28.36
C THR A 166 -12.84 -14.44 -27.17
N ASP A 167 -11.92 -15.35 -27.37
CA ASP A 167 -11.45 -16.23 -26.29
C ASP A 167 -10.51 -15.44 -25.37
N LEU A 168 -11.01 -15.07 -24.21
CA LEU A 168 -10.28 -14.35 -23.18
C LEU A 168 -10.01 -15.23 -21.95
N SER A 169 -10.09 -16.56 -22.12
CA SER A 169 -9.95 -17.50 -21.01
C SER A 169 -8.57 -17.45 -20.34
N ALA A 170 -7.54 -17.02 -21.07
CA ALA A 170 -6.18 -16.91 -20.51
C ALA A 170 -5.98 -15.69 -19.62
N VAL A 171 -6.90 -14.71 -19.67
CA VAL A 171 -6.73 -13.43 -18.98
C VAL A 171 -6.85 -13.62 -17.47
N THR A 172 -5.90 -13.06 -16.73
CA THR A 172 -5.92 -13.07 -15.27
C THR A 172 -7.02 -12.14 -14.77
N ARG A 173 -7.90 -12.67 -13.91
CA ARG A 173 -9.06 -11.95 -13.40
C ARG A 173 -9.00 -11.84 -11.89
N PRO A 174 -8.72 -10.63 -11.35
CA PRO A 174 -8.64 -10.46 -9.90
C PRO A 174 -10.00 -10.43 -9.21
N ARG A 175 -11.08 -10.27 -9.99
CA ARG A 175 -12.44 -10.18 -9.44
C ARG A 175 -13.33 -11.23 -10.09
N ALA A 176 -14.43 -11.56 -9.38
CA ALA A 176 -15.45 -12.48 -9.90
C ALA A 176 -16.39 -11.81 -10.91
N LEU A 177 -16.26 -10.51 -11.12
CA LEU A 177 -17.11 -9.73 -12.02
C LEU A 177 -16.72 -9.97 -13.49
N PRO A 178 -17.64 -9.73 -14.44
CA PRO A 178 -17.31 -9.91 -15.86
C PRO A 178 -16.16 -9.02 -16.31
N LEU A 179 -15.28 -9.56 -17.14
CA LEU A 179 -14.15 -8.80 -17.69
C LEU A 179 -14.63 -7.73 -18.66
N LEU A 180 -15.63 -8.04 -19.50
CA LEU A 180 -16.19 -7.10 -20.48
C LEU A 180 -17.52 -6.58 -19.98
N THR A 181 -17.73 -5.28 -20.11
CA THR A 181 -19.00 -4.63 -19.76
C THR A 181 -19.59 -4.00 -21.03
N PRO A 182 -20.86 -4.27 -21.38
CA PRO A 182 -21.46 -3.65 -22.55
C PRO A 182 -21.83 -2.19 -22.27
N PHE A 183 -21.50 -1.31 -23.21
CA PHE A 183 -21.87 0.10 -23.18
C PHE A 183 -22.45 0.47 -24.54
N THR A 184 -23.47 1.35 -24.53
CA THR A 184 -24.10 1.82 -25.76
C THR A 184 -23.51 3.18 -26.14
N LEU A 185 -22.95 3.26 -27.35
CA LEU A 185 -22.43 4.52 -27.89
C LEU A 185 -23.59 5.44 -28.30
N ALA A 186 -23.28 6.73 -28.48
CA ALA A 186 -24.27 7.71 -28.89
C ALA A 186 -24.93 7.34 -30.24
N ASN A 187 -24.20 6.62 -31.12
CA ASN A 187 -24.74 6.18 -32.41
C ASN A 187 -25.59 4.90 -32.31
N GLY A 188 -25.79 4.40 -31.09
CA GLY A 188 -26.61 3.21 -30.86
C GLY A 188 -25.87 1.88 -30.90
N GLU A 189 -24.62 1.89 -31.30
CA GLU A 189 -23.76 0.69 -31.32
C GLU A 189 -23.46 0.25 -29.91
N VAL A 190 -23.51 -1.06 -29.64
CA VAL A 190 -23.11 -1.63 -28.35
C VAL A 190 -21.68 -2.15 -28.49
N LYS A 191 -20.79 -1.69 -27.58
CA LYS A 191 -19.41 -2.20 -27.51
C LYS A 191 -19.18 -2.87 -26.17
N HIS A 192 -18.37 -3.91 -26.19
CA HIS A 192 -18.00 -4.66 -24.98
C HIS A 192 -16.62 -4.19 -24.55
N ILE A 193 -16.59 -3.46 -23.46
CA ILE A 193 -15.42 -2.68 -23.03
C ILE A 193 -14.72 -3.41 -21.88
N TRP A 194 -13.39 -3.39 -21.91
CA TRP A 194 -12.55 -4.06 -20.94
C TRP A 194 -12.64 -3.36 -19.58
N THR A 195 -13.04 -4.12 -18.55
CA THR A 195 -13.21 -3.61 -17.18
C THR A 195 -12.67 -4.65 -16.20
N THR A 196 -11.36 -4.62 -15.98
CA THR A 196 -10.69 -5.62 -15.13
C THR A 196 -11.30 -5.71 -13.74
N PHE A 197 -11.63 -4.56 -13.13
CA PHE A 197 -12.02 -4.52 -11.72
C PHE A 197 -13.52 -4.36 -11.48
N SER A 198 -14.18 -3.51 -12.24
CA SER A 198 -15.62 -3.33 -12.11
C SER A 198 -16.15 -2.55 -13.30
N ALA A 199 -17.49 -2.55 -13.46
CA ALA A 199 -18.14 -1.83 -14.57
C ALA A 199 -17.90 -0.32 -14.54
N ASP A 200 -17.49 0.22 -13.39
CA ASP A 200 -17.17 1.65 -13.26
C ASP A 200 -15.66 1.91 -13.25
N GLN A 201 -14.84 0.92 -13.55
CA GLN A 201 -13.39 1.07 -13.63
C GLN A 201 -12.96 0.61 -15.02
N ILE A 202 -12.94 1.56 -15.97
CA ILE A 202 -12.75 1.26 -17.38
C ILE A 202 -11.24 1.23 -17.69
N ASP A 203 -10.73 0.10 -18.12
CA ASP A 203 -9.30 -0.04 -18.40
C ASP A 203 -8.86 0.90 -19.53
N LEU A 204 -7.74 1.57 -19.33
CA LEU A 204 -7.14 2.45 -20.31
C LEU A 204 -6.35 1.66 -21.35
N ASN A 205 -6.43 2.08 -22.59
CA ASN A 205 -5.77 1.40 -23.71
C ASN A 205 -4.37 1.96 -23.94
N PHE A 206 -3.38 1.42 -23.24
CA PHE A 206 -2.00 1.91 -23.39
C PHE A 206 -1.39 1.56 -24.74
N ALA A 207 -2.01 0.69 -25.55
CA ALA A 207 -1.58 0.49 -26.93
C ALA A 207 -1.77 1.75 -27.77
N ASN A 208 -2.66 2.65 -27.34
CA ASN A 208 -2.84 3.95 -27.98
C ASN A 208 -1.84 4.94 -27.37
N PRO A 209 -0.86 5.46 -28.17
CA PRO A 209 0.11 6.39 -27.62
C PRO A 209 -0.50 7.68 -27.02
N CYS A 210 -1.69 8.08 -27.48
CA CYS A 210 -2.38 9.24 -26.90
C CYS A 210 -2.79 8.99 -25.45
N VAL A 211 -3.10 7.74 -25.09
CA VAL A 211 -3.37 7.36 -23.70
C VAL A 211 -2.12 7.53 -22.86
N LEU A 212 -0.97 7.06 -23.37
CA LEU A 212 0.29 7.25 -22.63
C LEU A 212 0.57 8.73 -22.42
N LEU A 213 0.40 9.56 -23.45
CA LEU A 213 0.66 10.99 -23.33
C LEU A 213 -0.25 11.63 -22.26
N ALA A 214 -1.54 11.24 -22.25
CA ALA A 214 -2.47 11.74 -21.24
C ALA A 214 -2.05 11.32 -19.83
N MET A 215 -1.60 10.09 -19.66
CA MET A 215 -1.19 9.59 -18.34
C MET A 215 0.18 10.14 -17.91
N VAL A 216 1.07 10.43 -18.87
CA VAL A 216 2.30 11.15 -18.56
C VAL A 216 1.96 12.56 -18.04
N ASP A 217 0.98 13.23 -18.65
CA ASP A 217 0.53 14.53 -18.14
C ASP A 217 0.03 14.44 -16.71
N VAL A 218 -0.66 13.36 -16.36
CA VAL A 218 -1.12 13.15 -14.98
C VAL A 218 0.07 13.00 -14.03
N LEU A 219 1.02 12.14 -14.40
CA LEU A 219 2.23 11.94 -13.58
C LEU A 219 2.97 13.25 -13.38
N LEU A 220 3.19 14.01 -14.46
CA LEU A 220 3.89 15.29 -14.40
C LEU A 220 3.15 16.27 -13.48
N ASP A 221 1.81 16.30 -13.57
CA ASP A 221 1.01 17.17 -12.72
C ASP A 221 1.20 16.82 -11.24
N TYR A 222 1.19 15.53 -10.91
CA TYR A 222 1.39 15.10 -9.52
C TYR A 222 2.78 15.47 -9.01
N LEU A 223 3.80 15.32 -9.86
CA LEU A 223 5.17 15.71 -9.49
C LEU A 223 5.26 17.21 -9.26
N GLU A 224 4.62 18.01 -10.14
CA GLU A 224 4.58 19.46 -10.00
C GLU A 224 3.82 19.89 -8.73
N LYS A 225 2.77 19.15 -8.37
CA LYS A 225 1.98 19.41 -7.16
C LYS A 225 2.70 18.99 -5.87
N GLY A 226 3.87 18.37 -5.98
CA GLY A 226 4.71 18.10 -4.84
C GLY A 226 4.69 16.68 -4.30
N ALA A 227 4.21 15.71 -5.08
CA ALA A 227 4.27 14.32 -4.64
C ALA A 227 5.72 13.91 -4.37
N ASP A 228 5.97 13.40 -3.17
CA ASP A 228 7.30 12.86 -2.80
C ASP A 228 7.37 11.37 -3.10
N TYR A 229 6.24 10.70 -3.11
CA TYR A 229 6.06 9.29 -3.43
C TYR A 229 4.90 9.16 -4.40
N ILE A 230 5.06 8.30 -5.40
CA ILE A 230 4.00 7.97 -6.36
C ILE A 230 3.70 6.47 -6.25
N ARG A 231 2.45 6.13 -5.93
CA ARG A 231 2.00 4.74 -5.85
C ARG A 231 1.32 4.37 -7.16
N LEU A 232 1.90 3.41 -7.88
CA LEU A 232 1.32 2.91 -9.13
C LEU A 232 0.32 1.80 -8.79
N ASP A 233 -0.96 2.17 -8.80
CA ASP A 233 -2.06 1.27 -8.42
C ASP A 233 -2.35 0.27 -9.54
N ALA A 234 -2.48 -1.01 -9.18
CA ALA A 234 -2.88 -2.09 -10.09
C ALA A 234 -2.00 -2.14 -11.35
N VAL A 235 -0.73 -1.87 -11.18
CA VAL A 235 0.18 -1.61 -12.30
C VAL A 235 0.37 -2.82 -13.22
N GLY A 236 0.24 -4.02 -12.69
CA GLY A 236 0.50 -5.24 -13.45
C GLY A 236 -0.40 -5.43 -14.66
N PHE A 237 -1.58 -4.78 -14.66
CA PHE A 237 -2.59 -4.97 -15.70
C PHE A 237 -2.52 -3.96 -16.84
N MET A 238 -1.57 -3.03 -16.84
CA MET A 238 -1.61 -1.89 -17.76
C MET A 238 -1.63 -2.28 -19.24
N TRP A 239 -0.81 -3.22 -19.65
CA TRP A 239 -0.78 -3.64 -21.06
C TRP A 239 -1.57 -4.92 -21.25
N LYS A 240 -2.47 -4.94 -22.26
CA LYS A 240 -3.30 -6.11 -22.55
C LYS A 240 -3.05 -6.57 -23.98
N THR A 241 -2.83 -7.86 -24.13
CA THR A 241 -2.75 -8.53 -25.43
C THR A 241 -3.64 -9.75 -25.37
N PRO A 242 -4.83 -9.72 -26.02
CA PRO A 242 -5.71 -10.90 -25.98
C PRO A 242 -4.97 -12.17 -26.39
N GLY A 243 -5.30 -13.27 -25.72
CA GLY A 243 -4.59 -14.54 -25.89
C GLY A 243 -3.46 -14.75 -24.91
N THR A 244 -3.14 -13.74 -24.10
CA THR A 244 -2.14 -13.84 -23.03
C THR A 244 -2.82 -13.70 -21.67
N SER A 245 -2.03 -13.80 -20.60
CA SER A 245 -2.53 -13.57 -19.25
C SER A 245 -2.92 -12.11 -18.97
N CYS A 246 -2.45 -11.19 -19.81
CA CYS A 246 -2.70 -9.75 -19.68
C CYS A 246 -2.31 -9.21 -18.30
N ILE A 247 -1.30 -9.81 -17.69
CA ILE A 247 -0.71 -9.32 -16.45
C ILE A 247 0.80 -9.55 -16.54
N HIS A 248 1.57 -8.61 -16.03
CA HIS A 248 3.04 -8.67 -15.97
C HIS A 248 3.69 -8.81 -17.34
N LEU A 249 3.04 -8.34 -18.40
CA LEU A 249 3.63 -8.42 -19.74
C LEU A 249 4.86 -7.52 -19.85
N GLU A 250 5.74 -7.83 -20.82
CA GLU A 250 6.95 -7.04 -21.01
C GLU A 250 6.65 -5.55 -21.16
N LYS A 251 5.62 -5.21 -21.93
CA LYS A 251 5.29 -3.78 -22.14
C LYS A 251 4.75 -3.12 -20.87
N THR A 252 4.12 -3.86 -19.96
CA THR A 252 3.76 -3.32 -18.66
C THR A 252 5.03 -2.92 -17.89
N HIS A 253 6.05 -3.78 -17.86
CA HIS A 253 7.32 -3.45 -17.24
C HIS A 253 8.00 -2.26 -17.92
N LEU A 254 7.92 -2.18 -19.24
CA LEU A 254 8.48 -1.03 -19.97
C LEU A 254 7.79 0.27 -19.56
N LEU A 255 6.46 0.24 -19.36
CA LEU A 255 5.73 1.42 -18.89
C LEU A 255 6.19 1.84 -17.49
N VAL A 256 6.41 0.88 -16.60
CA VAL A 256 6.94 1.18 -15.26
C VAL A 256 8.33 1.82 -15.37
N LYS A 257 9.19 1.26 -16.22
CA LYS A 257 10.52 1.83 -16.46
C LYS A 257 10.42 3.25 -17.01
N LEU A 258 9.45 3.50 -17.87
CA LEU A 258 9.24 4.82 -18.45
C LEU A 258 8.80 5.82 -17.37
N PHE A 259 7.84 5.45 -16.53
CA PHE A 259 7.40 6.33 -15.44
C PHE A 259 8.55 6.61 -14.47
N ARG A 260 9.37 5.59 -14.19
CA ARG A 260 10.56 5.76 -13.34
C ARG A 260 11.55 6.75 -13.97
N ALA A 261 11.85 6.58 -15.26
CA ALA A 261 12.82 7.42 -15.95
C ALA A 261 12.35 8.88 -16.03
N ILE A 262 11.06 9.09 -16.32
CA ILE A 262 10.48 10.44 -16.34
C ILE A 262 10.59 11.07 -14.95
N THR A 263 10.23 10.33 -13.92
CA THR A 263 10.26 10.82 -12.53
C THR A 263 11.69 11.19 -12.12
N ASP A 264 12.67 10.35 -12.44
CA ASP A 264 14.07 10.63 -12.11
C ASP A 264 14.58 11.88 -12.83
N PHE A 265 14.11 12.12 -14.05
CA PHE A 265 14.53 13.29 -14.83
C PHE A 265 13.89 14.59 -14.32
N VAL A 266 12.59 14.53 -14.04
CA VAL A 266 11.78 15.73 -13.72
C VAL A 266 11.94 16.10 -12.25
N ALA A 267 11.91 15.12 -11.37
CA ALA A 267 11.84 15.33 -9.92
C ALA A 267 12.73 14.31 -9.20
N PRO A 268 14.06 14.42 -9.37
CA PRO A 268 14.98 13.47 -8.72
C PRO A 268 14.71 13.41 -7.22
N GLY A 269 14.74 12.18 -6.67
CA GLY A 269 14.46 11.98 -5.26
C GLY A 269 13.02 11.56 -4.96
N THR A 270 12.14 11.61 -5.96
CA THR A 270 10.78 11.08 -5.80
C THR A 270 10.82 9.56 -5.86
N VAL A 271 10.07 8.90 -4.98
CA VAL A 271 10.06 7.44 -4.84
C VAL A 271 8.85 6.87 -5.58
N ILE A 272 9.09 5.84 -6.37
CA ILE A 272 8.02 5.08 -7.06
C ILE A 272 7.75 3.81 -6.27
N ILE A 273 6.48 3.54 -5.97
CA ILE A 273 6.04 2.30 -5.33
C ILE A 273 5.05 1.62 -6.26
N THR A 274 5.25 0.33 -6.51
CA THR A 274 4.26 -0.46 -7.28
C THR A 274 3.39 -1.26 -6.33
N GLU A 275 2.12 -1.37 -6.71
CA GLU A 275 1.14 -2.16 -5.97
C GLU A 275 0.61 -3.26 -6.89
N THR A 276 0.97 -4.51 -6.59
CA THR A 276 0.47 -5.70 -7.28
C THR A 276 0.26 -6.81 -6.25
N ASN A 277 -1.01 -7.11 -5.97
CA ASN A 277 -1.36 -8.16 -5.00
C ASN A 277 -1.37 -9.52 -5.71
N VAL A 278 -0.17 -10.06 -5.88
CA VAL A 278 0.10 -11.27 -6.67
C VAL A 278 1.11 -12.11 -5.88
N PRO A 279 1.42 -13.33 -6.33
CA PRO A 279 2.47 -14.10 -5.67
C PRO A 279 3.78 -13.31 -5.56
N HIS A 280 4.51 -13.55 -4.48
CA HIS A 280 5.68 -12.75 -4.11
C HIS A 280 6.69 -12.61 -5.26
N LYS A 281 6.96 -13.70 -5.97
CA LYS A 281 7.92 -13.69 -7.09
C LYS A 281 7.54 -12.67 -8.15
N ASP A 282 6.25 -12.62 -8.50
CA ASP A 282 5.77 -11.68 -9.50
C ASP A 282 5.80 -10.24 -8.99
N ASN A 283 5.46 -10.06 -7.71
CA ASN A 283 5.46 -8.73 -7.10
C ASN A 283 6.87 -8.13 -7.09
N VAL A 284 7.88 -8.90 -6.67
CA VAL A 284 9.25 -8.38 -6.60
C VAL A 284 9.85 -8.09 -7.97
N SER A 285 9.28 -8.66 -9.05
CA SER A 285 9.77 -8.36 -10.39
C SER A 285 9.68 -6.87 -10.73
N TYR A 286 8.80 -6.12 -10.04
CA TYR A 286 8.65 -4.68 -10.27
C TYR A 286 9.76 -3.84 -9.65
N LEU A 287 10.69 -4.45 -8.96
CA LEU A 287 11.95 -3.77 -8.61
C LEU A 287 12.91 -3.70 -9.80
N GLY A 288 12.59 -4.42 -10.89
CA GLY A 288 13.40 -4.42 -12.11
C GLY A 288 14.80 -4.96 -11.84
N ASN A 289 15.81 -4.25 -12.35
CA ASN A 289 17.21 -4.61 -12.09
C ASN A 289 17.75 -3.94 -10.80
N GLY A 290 16.87 -3.32 -10.02
CA GLY A 290 17.24 -2.60 -8.81
C GLY A 290 17.41 -1.10 -9.00
N HIS A 291 17.40 -0.63 -10.25
CA HIS A 291 17.65 0.78 -10.55
C HIS A 291 16.68 1.37 -11.57
N ASP A 292 15.83 0.57 -12.21
CA ASP A 292 15.10 1.03 -13.39
C ASP A 292 13.57 0.93 -13.30
N GLU A 293 13.04 0.29 -12.26
CA GLU A 293 11.59 0.22 -12.05
C GLU A 293 11.27 0.83 -10.68
N ALA A 294 10.41 0.19 -9.89
CA ALA A 294 10.02 0.76 -8.60
C ALA A 294 11.20 0.79 -7.60
N HIS A 295 11.15 1.78 -6.72
CA HIS A 295 12.05 1.83 -5.55
C HIS A 295 11.56 0.92 -4.43
N MET A 296 10.24 0.73 -4.33
CA MET A 296 9.62 -0.09 -3.30
C MET A 296 8.50 -0.92 -3.89
N VAL A 297 8.32 -2.11 -3.32
CA VAL A 297 7.14 -2.93 -3.57
C VAL A 297 6.48 -3.24 -2.23
N TYR A 298 5.16 -3.40 -2.24
CA TYR A 298 4.40 -3.80 -1.06
C TYR A 298 4.83 -5.20 -0.61
N GLN A 299 5.01 -5.37 0.70
CA GLN A 299 5.34 -6.68 1.28
C GLN A 299 4.04 -7.41 1.59
N PHE A 300 3.38 -7.92 0.56
CA PHE A 300 2.05 -8.50 0.69
C PHE A 300 1.99 -9.77 1.55
N PRO A 301 3.04 -10.62 1.64
CA PRO A 301 2.94 -11.77 2.55
C PRO A 301 2.92 -11.40 4.03
N LEU A 302 3.45 -10.24 4.41
CA LEU A 302 3.61 -9.90 5.82
C LEU A 302 2.27 -9.81 6.58
N PRO A 303 1.23 -9.09 6.09
CA PRO A 303 -0.01 -9.00 6.84
C PRO A 303 -0.65 -10.36 7.15
N PRO A 304 -0.86 -11.25 6.16
CA PRO A 304 -1.48 -12.53 6.49
C PRO A 304 -0.57 -13.47 7.27
N LEU A 305 0.76 -13.37 7.10
CA LEU A 305 1.66 -14.23 7.88
C LEU A 305 1.73 -13.82 9.35
N VAL A 306 1.69 -12.51 9.64
CA VAL A 306 1.66 -12.05 11.04
C VAL A 306 0.31 -12.45 11.67
N LEU A 307 -0.78 -12.28 10.93
CA LEU A 307 -2.09 -12.73 11.42
C LEU A 307 -2.09 -14.22 11.70
N HIS A 308 -1.55 -15.03 10.79
CA HIS A 308 -1.44 -16.48 10.96
C HIS A 308 -0.62 -16.81 12.21
N ALA A 309 0.51 -16.15 12.42
CA ALA A 309 1.37 -16.41 13.58
C ALA A 309 0.64 -16.10 14.88
N ILE A 310 -0.09 -14.98 14.95
CA ILE A 310 -0.83 -14.62 16.16
C ILE A 310 -1.96 -15.62 16.41
N ARG A 311 -2.69 -16.00 15.37
CA ARG A 311 -3.84 -16.89 15.53
C ARG A 311 -3.45 -18.32 15.87
N THR A 312 -2.33 -18.80 15.33
CA THR A 312 -1.85 -20.17 15.60
C THR A 312 -0.90 -20.23 16.78
N GLN A 313 -0.42 -19.10 17.27
CA GLN A 313 0.63 -19.01 18.30
C GLN A 313 1.89 -19.79 17.87
N SER A 314 2.17 -19.74 16.57
CA SER A 314 3.34 -20.39 15.96
C SER A 314 4.01 -19.44 15.01
N VAL A 315 5.31 -19.28 15.14
CA VAL A 315 6.08 -18.35 14.32
C VAL A 315 6.92 -19.06 13.26
N SER A 316 6.84 -20.38 13.17
CA SER A 316 7.72 -21.16 12.30
C SER A 316 7.55 -20.78 10.82
N THR A 317 6.29 -20.63 10.37
CA THR A 317 6.01 -20.28 8.98
C THR A 317 6.52 -18.87 8.66
N LEU A 318 6.22 -17.90 9.51
CA LEU A 318 6.69 -16.53 9.34
C LEU A 318 8.22 -16.48 9.31
N CYS A 319 8.86 -17.17 10.25
CA CYS A 319 10.33 -17.20 10.34
C CYS A 319 10.95 -17.81 9.08
N ARG A 320 10.42 -18.95 8.63
CA ARG A 320 10.94 -19.62 7.44
C ARG A 320 10.83 -18.73 6.21
N TRP A 321 9.68 -18.07 6.03
CA TRP A 321 9.50 -17.16 4.90
C TRP A 321 10.45 -15.96 5.00
N ALA A 322 10.53 -15.34 6.16
CA ALA A 322 11.33 -14.12 6.32
C ALA A 322 12.83 -14.39 6.22
N SER A 323 13.28 -15.59 6.62
CA SER A 323 14.70 -15.92 6.62
C SER A 323 15.31 -16.00 5.22
N ILE A 324 14.48 -16.18 4.18
CA ILE A 324 14.99 -16.26 2.80
C ILE A 324 14.85 -14.92 2.05
N LEU A 325 14.36 -13.88 2.70
CA LEU A 325 14.26 -12.56 2.05
C LEU A 325 15.66 -12.03 1.78
N PRO A 326 15.89 -11.44 0.59
CA PRO A 326 17.20 -10.88 0.30
C PRO A 326 17.50 -9.68 1.19
N ASN A 327 18.74 -9.57 1.61
CA ASN A 327 19.22 -8.38 2.33
C ASN A 327 19.55 -7.32 1.28
N LYS A 328 18.70 -6.30 1.17
CA LYS A 328 18.85 -5.35 0.09
C LYS A 328 19.94 -4.31 0.32
N GLY A 329 19.98 -3.68 1.42
CA GLY A 329 21.07 -2.82 1.90
C GLY A 329 21.80 -1.91 0.92
N ASP A 330 21.29 -1.71 -0.29
CA ASP A 330 22.00 -0.97 -1.33
C ASP A 330 21.54 0.49 -1.47
N GLY A 331 20.53 0.86 -0.71
CA GLY A 331 19.96 2.21 -0.76
C GLY A 331 19.17 2.53 -2.02
N GLN A 332 18.98 1.56 -2.91
CA GLN A 332 18.29 1.77 -4.19
C GLN A 332 16.87 1.26 -4.18
N THR A 333 16.63 0.15 -3.50
CA THR A 333 15.30 -0.44 -3.37
C THR A 333 15.09 -0.91 -1.94
N THR A 334 13.82 -0.98 -1.52
CA THR A 334 13.48 -1.53 -0.22
C THR A 334 12.03 -2.01 -0.25
N TRP A 335 11.57 -2.54 0.89
CA TRP A 335 10.21 -3.03 1.04
C TRP A 335 9.31 -1.93 1.59
N PHE A 336 8.05 -1.92 1.16
CA PHE A 336 7.00 -1.12 1.79
C PHE A 336 6.19 -2.09 2.65
N ASN A 337 6.39 -2.03 3.97
CA ASN A 337 5.81 -2.99 4.90
C ASN A 337 4.53 -2.45 5.51
N PHE A 338 3.52 -3.29 5.62
CA PHE A 338 2.25 -2.90 6.21
C PHE A 338 1.55 -4.12 6.80
N LEU A 339 0.57 -3.89 7.68
CA LEU A 339 -0.28 -4.96 8.22
C LEU A 339 -1.72 -4.80 7.79
N ALA A 340 -2.15 -3.57 7.55
CA ALA A 340 -3.51 -3.26 7.11
C ALA A 340 -3.50 -2.08 6.16
N SER A 341 -4.50 -2.02 5.30
CA SER A 341 -4.72 -0.90 4.41
C SER A 341 -6.22 -0.75 4.16
N HIS A 342 -6.58 0.10 3.20
CA HIS A 342 -7.96 0.27 2.77
C HIS A 342 -8.52 -0.97 2.06
N ASP A 343 -7.66 -1.86 1.59
CA ASP A 343 -8.05 -3.14 1.01
C ASP A 343 -8.22 -4.17 2.13
N GLY A 344 -8.75 -5.33 1.81
CA GLY A 344 -8.72 -6.44 2.74
C GLY A 344 -7.33 -7.07 2.80
N ILE A 345 -7.17 -8.03 3.70
CA ILE A 345 -5.93 -8.78 3.83
C ILE A 345 -5.90 -9.81 2.70
N GLY A 346 -4.96 -9.65 1.77
CA GLY A 346 -4.84 -10.54 0.63
C GLY A 346 -4.38 -11.93 1.03
N LEU A 347 -4.93 -12.96 0.41
CA LEU A 347 -4.60 -14.35 0.71
C LEU A 347 -3.75 -14.99 -0.38
N ASN A 348 -3.70 -14.40 -1.57
CA ASN A 348 -2.84 -14.92 -2.65
C ASN A 348 -1.38 -15.04 -2.24
N PRO A 349 -0.82 -14.09 -1.47
CA PRO A 349 0.58 -14.22 -1.05
C PRO A 349 0.87 -15.42 -0.15
N LEU A 350 -0.14 -15.99 0.49
CA LEU A 350 0.05 -17.19 1.32
C LEU A 350 0.20 -18.47 0.50
N ARG A 351 -0.28 -18.46 -0.74
CA ARG A 351 -0.24 -19.66 -1.57
C ARG A 351 1.19 -19.99 -1.93
N GLY A 352 1.56 -21.26 -1.70
CA GLY A 352 2.94 -21.70 -1.83
C GLY A 352 3.75 -21.56 -0.54
N ILE A 353 3.20 -20.88 0.48
CA ILE A 353 3.85 -20.73 1.80
C ILE A 353 3.16 -21.66 2.81
N ILE A 354 1.83 -21.66 2.85
CA ILE A 354 1.05 -22.61 3.64
C ILE A 354 0.08 -23.35 2.70
N SER A 355 -0.46 -24.46 3.18
CA SER A 355 -1.34 -25.27 2.37
C SER A 355 -2.69 -24.59 2.17
N GLU A 356 -3.38 -24.97 1.07
CA GLU A 356 -4.72 -24.45 0.80
C GLU A 356 -5.68 -24.78 1.95
N THR A 357 -5.53 -25.97 2.57
CA THR A 357 -6.33 -26.36 3.73
C THR A 357 -6.13 -25.39 4.89
N GLU A 358 -4.88 -25.03 5.18
CA GLU A 358 -4.59 -24.07 6.25
C GLU A 358 -5.20 -22.70 5.96
N ILE A 359 -5.16 -22.25 4.69
CA ILE A 359 -5.77 -20.98 4.29
C ILE A 359 -7.28 -21.03 4.54
N VAL A 360 -7.93 -22.10 4.08
CA VAL A 360 -9.38 -22.25 4.23
C VAL A 360 -9.77 -22.31 5.70
N ASP A 361 -9.01 -23.04 6.53
CA ASP A 361 -9.29 -23.14 7.96
C ASP A 361 -9.15 -21.79 8.67
N LEU A 362 -8.10 -21.03 8.34
CA LEU A 362 -7.90 -19.69 8.90
C LEU A 362 -9.06 -18.77 8.52
N VAL A 363 -9.44 -18.78 7.26
CA VAL A 363 -10.54 -17.95 6.76
C VAL A 363 -11.85 -18.32 7.46
N ALA A 364 -12.14 -19.63 7.57
CA ALA A 364 -13.37 -20.10 8.19
C ALA A 364 -13.46 -19.68 9.66
N SER A 365 -12.34 -19.74 10.38
CA SER A 365 -12.33 -19.35 11.79
C SER A 365 -12.58 -17.85 11.94
N LEU A 366 -12.00 -17.04 11.07
CA LEU A 366 -12.18 -15.59 11.14
C LEU A 366 -13.56 -15.16 10.67
N GLU A 367 -14.11 -15.83 9.66
CA GLU A 367 -15.47 -15.56 9.19
C GLU A 367 -16.48 -15.85 10.30
N LYS A 368 -16.28 -16.93 11.03
CA LYS A 368 -17.12 -17.29 12.17
C LYS A 368 -17.07 -16.19 13.25
N GLU A 369 -15.95 -15.51 13.37
CA GLU A 369 -15.77 -14.43 14.35
C GLU A 369 -16.19 -13.05 13.83
N GLY A 370 -16.70 -12.98 12.60
CA GLY A 370 -17.26 -11.74 12.07
C GLY A 370 -16.52 -11.09 10.91
N ALA A 371 -15.40 -11.64 10.47
CA ALA A 371 -14.73 -11.15 9.27
C ALA A 371 -15.59 -11.41 8.05
N LYS A 372 -15.47 -10.56 7.04
CA LYS A 372 -16.13 -10.75 5.76
C LYS A 372 -15.10 -11.24 4.76
N VAL A 373 -15.51 -12.16 3.88
CA VAL A 373 -14.60 -12.81 2.94
C VAL A 373 -15.01 -12.46 1.52
N ASN A 374 -14.04 -12.03 0.71
CA ASN A 374 -14.24 -11.91 -0.72
C ASN A 374 -13.68 -13.15 -1.40
N TRP A 375 -14.50 -13.76 -2.25
CA TRP A 375 -14.19 -15.01 -2.94
C TRP A 375 -13.89 -14.74 -4.40
N LYS A 376 -13.06 -15.59 -4.99
CA LYS A 376 -12.85 -15.59 -6.44
C LYS A 376 -13.35 -16.91 -7.02
N ASN A 377 -13.79 -16.86 -8.28
CA ASN A 377 -14.21 -18.05 -9.01
C ASN A 377 -13.00 -18.65 -9.72
N ASN A 378 -12.86 -19.95 -9.61
CA ASN A 378 -11.78 -20.69 -10.27
C ASN A 378 -12.28 -21.25 -11.60
N PRO A 379 -11.36 -21.53 -12.57
CA PRO A 379 -11.76 -22.07 -13.87
C PRO A 379 -12.53 -23.39 -13.77
N ASP A 380 -12.30 -24.19 -12.71
CA ASP A 380 -12.98 -25.49 -12.53
C ASP A 380 -14.36 -25.36 -11.91
N GLY A 381 -14.86 -24.14 -11.69
CA GLY A 381 -16.17 -23.90 -11.10
C GLY A 381 -16.18 -23.81 -9.57
N THR A 382 -15.07 -24.07 -8.92
CA THR A 382 -14.97 -23.91 -7.46
C THR A 382 -14.69 -22.45 -7.10
N ARG A 383 -14.80 -22.13 -5.80
CA ARG A 383 -14.44 -20.82 -5.28
C ARG A 383 -13.27 -20.92 -4.32
N SER A 384 -12.45 -19.87 -4.28
CA SER A 384 -11.35 -19.75 -3.31
C SER A 384 -11.45 -18.40 -2.62
N PRO A 385 -11.13 -18.33 -1.32
CA PRO A 385 -11.07 -17.03 -0.67
C PRO A 385 -9.82 -16.29 -1.16
N TYR A 386 -9.99 -15.00 -1.50
CA TYR A 386 -8.84 -14.24 -1.92
C TYR A 386 -8.53 -13.06 -1.00
N GLU A 387 -9.48 -12.65 -0.14
CA GLU A 387 -9.30 -11.46 0.69
C GLU A 387 -10.16 -11.55 1.95
N LEU A 388 -9.54 -11.26 3.09
CA LEU A 388 -10.24 -11.11 4.37
C LEU A 388 -10.50 -9.65 4.65
N ASN A 389 -11.73 -9.31 4.96
CA ASN A 389 -12.14 -7.95 5.27
C ASN A 389 -12.48 -7.86 6.77
N VAL A 390 -11.61 -7.21 7.52
CA VAL A 390 -11.67 -7.14 8.98
C VAL A 390 -10.66 -6.06 9.41
N THR A 391 -10.97 -5.34 10.50
CA THR A 391 -9.97 -4.41 11.04
C THR A 391 -8.86 -5.22 11.72
N TYR A 392 -7.69 -4.71 11.70
CA TYR A 392 -6.53 -5.43 12.22
C TYR A 392 -6.62 -5.65 13.73
N UNK A 393 -7.21 -4.66 14.47
CA UNK A 393 -7.34 -4.77 15.86
C UNK A 393 -8.26 -5.89 16.26
N UNK A 394 -9.25 -6.22 15.33
CA UNK A 394 -10.18 -7.25 15.59
C UNK A 394 -9.76 -8.57 15.01
N UNK A 395 -9.03 -8.60 14.07
CA UNK A 395 -8.50 -9.73 13.43
C UNK A 395 -7.44 -10.44 14.21
N UNK A 396 -6.95 -9.89 14.98
CA UNK A 396 -5.88 -10.39 15.79
C UNK A 396 -6.32 -11.00 17.08
N THR A 397 -7.57 -10.78 17.29
CA THR A 397 -8.00 -11.31 18.62
C THR A 397 -9.36 -12.00 18.55
N PRO A 398 -9.59 -13.04 19.35
CA PRO A 398 -10.93 -13.62 19.49
C PRO A 398 -11.92 -12.56 20.02
N PRO A 399 -13.21 -12.68 19.69
CA PRO A 399 -14.20 -11.66 20.07
C PRO A 399 -14.31 -11.42 21.57
N LEU A 400 -14.07 -12.43 22.38
CA LEU A 400 -14.27 -12.32 23.82
C LEU A 400 -13.01 -11.99 24.62
N CYS A 401 -11.91 -11.69 23.93
CA CYS A 401 -10.70 -11.33 24.67
C CYS A 401 -10.82 -9.91 25.25
N SER A 402 -10.06 -9.68 26.31
CA SER A 402 -10.07 -8.36 26.96
C SER A 402 -9.41 -7.31 26.08
N ASP A 403 -9.72 -6.03 26.35
CA ASP A 403 -9.05 -4.93 25.66
C ASP A 403 -7.54 -4.92 25.93
N ASP A 404 -7.12 -5.36 27.12
CA ASP A 404 -5.68 -5.44 27.43
C ASP A 404 -4.99 -6.47 26.52
N GLU A 405 -5.59 -7.64 26.37
CA GLU A 405 -5.01 -8.66 25.48
C GLU A 405 -5.09 -8.21 24.03
N ARG A 406 -6.20 -7.58 23.63
CA ARG A 406 -6.37 -7.07 22.27
C ARG A 406 -5.26 -6.08 21.94
N LEU A 407 -5.02 -5.13 22.83
CA LEU A 407 -3.97 -4.13 22.64
C LEU A 407 -2.59 -4.78 22.63
N ALA A 408 -2.34 -5.75 23.53
CA ALA A 408 -1.04 -6.43 23.58
C ALA A 408 -0.73 -7.15 22.26
N ARG A 409 -1.70 -7.89 21.70
CA ARG A 409 -1.50 -8.57 20.41
C ARG A 409 -1.30 -7.56 19.29
N PHE A 410 -2.07 -6.47 19.29
CA PHE A 410 -1.96 -5.43 18.29
C PHE A 410 -0.58 -4.77 18.32
N ILE A 411 -0.09 -4.45 19.51
CA ILE A 411 1.21 -3.78 19.67
C ILE A 411 2.34 -4.77 19.32
N LEU A 412 2.22 -6.04 19.69
CA LEU A 412 3.18 -7.06 19.27
C LEU A 412 3.33 -7.08 17.74
N ALA A 413 2.21 -7.09 17.03
CA ALA A 413 2.21 -7.12 15.57
C ALA A 413 2.89 -5.86 15.01
N HIS A 414 2.59 -4.70 15.58
CA HIS A 414 3.15 -3.44 15.10
C HIS A 414 4.61 -3.26 15.49
N ALA A 415 5.04 -3.81 16.64
CA ALA A 415 6.47 -3.85 16.97
C ALA A 415 7.23 -4.69 15.95
N LEU A 416 6.65 -5.81 15.52
CA LEU A 416 7.27 -6.61 14.45
C LEU A 416 7.34 -5.82 13.15
N LEU A 417 6.24 -5.16 12.77
CA LEU A 417 6.20 -4.33 11.56
C LEU A 417 7.33 -3.30 11.57
N LEU A 418 7.49 -2.62 12.70
CA LEU A 418 8.48 -1.55 12.85
C LEU A 418 9.91 -2.07 12.94
N THR A 419 10.08 -3.36 13.25
CA THR A 419 11.38 -4.01 13.32
C THR A 419 11.83 -4.55 11.95
N PHE A 420 10.89 -4.88 11.07
CA PHE A 420 11.19 -5.51 9.79
C PHE A 420 11.98 -4.58 8.88
N PRO A 421 12.90 -5.11 8.03
CA PRO A 421 13.64 -4.26 7.11
C PRO A 421 12.71 -3.65 6.05
N GLY A 422 12.79 -2.35 5.88
CA GLY A 422 11.95 -1.60 4.94
C GLY A 422 11.34 -0.38 5.58
N VAL A 423 10.45 0.26 4.84
CA VAL A 423 9.72 1.43 5.31
C VAL A 423 8.33 0.97 5.77
N PRO A 424 8.01 1.14 7.04
CA PRO A 424 6.70 0.69 7.54
C PRO A 424 5.61 1.71 7.25
N ALA A 425 4.40 1.19 7.07
CA ALA A 425 3.20 2.01 6.86
C ALA A 425 2.10 1.51 7.79
N VAL A 426 1.35 2.44 8.35
CA VAL A 426 0.25 2.13 9.26
C VAL A 426 -1.02 2.82 8.74
N TYR A 427 -2.09 2.04 8.64
CA TYR A 427 -3.39 2.52 8.17
C TYR A 427 -4.09 3.28 9.29
N ILE A 428 -4.80 4.34 8.93
CA ILE A 428 -5.46 5.23 9.91
C ILE A 428 -6.41 4.46 10.84
N GLN A 429 -7.09 3.42 10.34
CA GLN A 429 -7.99 2.64 11.21
C GLN A 429 -7.21 1.88 12.27
N SER A 430 -5.99 1.45 11.95
CA SER A 430 -5.11 0.84 12.95
C SER A 430 -4.62 1.86 13.97
N VAL A 431 -4.24 3.05 13.50
CA VAL A 431 -3.81 4.15 14.40
C VAL A 431 -4.90 4.46 15.43
N LEU A 432 -6.16 4.39 15.02
CA LEU A 432 -7.31 4.70 15.86
C LEU A 432 -7.86 3.50 16.62
N GLY A 433 -7.28 2.32 16.44
CA GLY A 433 -7.79 1.11 17.09
C GLY A 433 -9.25 0.83 16.73
N SER A 434 -9.58 1.00 15.46
CA SER A 434 -10.96 0.91 15.01
C SER A 434 -11.48 -0.53 15.05
N ARG A 435 -12.76 -0.67 15.42
CA ARG A 435 -13.46 -1.94 15.34
C ARG A 435 -14.16 -2.07 14.00
N ASN A 436 -14.65 -3.27 13.71
CA ASN A 436 -15.34 -3.57 12.45
C ASN A 436 -16.60 -2.71 12.30
N ASP A 437 -16.75 -2.10 11.13
CA ASP A 437 -17.91 -1.24 10.82
C ASP A 437 -18.98 -2.05 10.09
N TYR A 438 -19.74 -2.84 10.85
CA TYR A 438 -20.83 -3.64 10.27
C TYR A 438 -21.96 -2.78 9.71
N ASP A 439 -22.23 -1.63 10.34
CA ASP A 439 -23.23 -0.70 9.83
C ASP A 439 -22.82 -0.15 8.46
N GLY A 440 -21.54 0.14 8.29
CA GLY A 440 -21.02 0.58 7.00
C GLY A 440 -21.19 -0.48 5.92
N VAL A 441 -20.90 -1.74 6.26
CA VAL A 441 -21.10 -2.84 5.30
C VAL A 441 -22.57 -2.95 4.89
N ALA A 442 -23.47 -2.88 5.87
CA ALA A 442 -24.91 -2.98 5.59
C ALA A 442 -25.41 -1.81 4.73
N ARG A 443 -24.93 -0.59 5.04
CA ARG A 443 -25.38 0.62 4.34
C ARG A 443 -24.79 0.73 2.93
N LEU A 444 -23.52 0.39 2.76
CA LEU A 444 -22.81 0.59 1.50
C LEU A 444 -22.82 -0.63 0.58
N GLY A 445 -23.04 -1.82 1.13
CA GLY A 445 -23.24 -3.02 0.34
C GLY A 445 -21.97 -3.71 -0.17
N TYR A 446 -20.79 -3.39 0.41
CA TYR A 446 -19.56 -4.09 0.04
C TYR A 446 -18.70 -4.35 1.27
N ASN A 447 -17.95 -5.44 1.23
CA ASN A 447 -17.24 -5.96 2.40
C ASN A 447 -16.12 -5.05 2.89
N ARG A 448 -15.40 -4.38 1.98
CA ARG A 448 -14.28 -3.52 2.39
C ARG A 448 -14.72 -2.35 3.27
N ALA A 449 -16.01 -1.98 3.23
CA ALA A 449 -16.54 -0.92 4.08
C ALA A 449 -16.30 -1.18 5.57
N ILE A 450 -16.14 -2.45 5.96
CA ILE A 450 -15.91 -2.86 7.35
C ILE A 450 -14.67 -2.15 7.92
N ASN A 451 -13.74 -1.73 7.08
CA ASN A 451 -12.44 -1.18 7.46
C ASN A 451 -12.23 0.22 6.87
N ARG A 452 -13.33 0.93 6.53
CA ARG A 452 -13.24 2.25 5.89
C ARG A 452 -14.14 3.30 6.57
N GLN A 453 -14.41 3.13 7.87
CA GLN A 453 -15.32 4.03 8.59
C GLN A 453 -14.76 5.45 8.66
N LYS A 454 -15.62 6.43 8.41
CA LYS A 454 -15.28 7.85 8.55
C LYS A 454 -15.79 8.35 9.90
N TYR A 455 -15.09 9.34 10.46
CA TYR A 455 -15.37 9.79 11.81
C TYR A 455 -15.55 11.30 11.88
N SER A 456 -16.45 11.74 12.77
CA SER A 456 -16.48 13.12 13.21
C SER A 456 -15.21 13.40 14.02
N LEU A 457 -14.55 14.53 13.74
CA LEU A 457 -13.36 14.91 14.52
C LEU A 457 -13.74 15.14 15.98
N GLN A 458 -14.88 15.81 16.22
CA GLN A 458 -15.33 16.08 17.58
C GLN A 458 -15.48 14.79 18.39
N GLU A 459 -16.15 13.80 17.83
CA GLU A 459 -16.35 12.51 18.52
C GLU A 459 -15.03 11.78 18.71
N THR A 460 -14.16 11.81 17.70
CA THR A 460 -12.84 11.20 17.81
C THR A 460 -12.04 11.80 18.95
N GLU A 461 -12.04 13.14 19.06
CA GLU A 461 -11.31 13.82 20.11
C GLU A 461 -11.92 13.55 21.49
N ARG A 462 -13.25 13.40 21.55
CA ARG A 462 -13.92 13.04 22.82
C ARG A 462 -13.42 11.68 23.31
N LEU A 463 -13.31 10.71 22.39
CA LEU A 463 -12.83 9.38 22.77
C LEU A 463 -11.34 9.37 23.11
N LEU A 464 -10.55 10.17 22.39
CA LEU A 464 -9.11 10.27 22.66
C LEU A 464 -8.81 10.97 23.99
N ALA A 465 -9.73 11.80 24.45
CA ALA A 465 -9.55 12.50 25.73
C ALA A 465 -9.71 11.56 26.94
N ASP A 466 -10.29 10.38 26.75
CA ASP A 466 -10.44 9.39 27.81
C ASP A 466 -9.24 8.43 27.75
N PRO A 467 -8.30 8.53 28.71
CA PRO A 467 -7.09 7.69 28.66
C PRO A 467 -7.36 6.20 28.84
N GLN A 468 -8.56 5.82 29.29
CA GLN A 468 -8.91 4.41 29.46
C GLN A 468 -9.57 3.84 28.18
N HIS A 469 -10.02 4.70 27.27
CA HIS A 469 -10.67 4.24 26.06
C HIS A 469 -9.65 3.54 25.15
N LEU A 470 -10.07 2.43 24.54
CA LEU A 470 -9.16 1.64 23.70
C LEU A 470 -8.53 2.47 22.59
N ARG A 471 -9.28 3.38 21.98
CA ARG A 471 -8.76 4.25 20.91
C ARG A 471 -7.60 5.11 21.41
N SER A 472 -7.75 5.70 22.60
CA SER A 472 -6.71 6.52 23.22
C SER A 472 -5.48 5.69 23.54
N ARG A 473 -5.69 4.53 24.13
CA ARG A 473 -4.61 3.62 24.50
C ARG A 473 -3.85 3.12 23.26
N THR A 474 -4.57 2.83 22.19
CA THR A 474 -3.96 2.36 20.94
C THR A 474 -3.09 3.46 20.33
N LEU A 475 -3.64 4.66 20.19
CA LEU A 475 -2.89 5.77 19.61
C LEU A 475 -1.62 6.06 20.43
N HIS A 476 -1.76 6.13 21.74
CA HIS A 476 -0.63 6.42 22.62
C HIS A 476 0.46 5.35 22.50
N SER A 477 0.08 4.07 22.59
CA SER A 477 1.05 2.97 22.55
C SER A 477 1.76 2.90 21.20
N LEU A 478 1.01 3.06 20.13
CA LEU A 478 1.57 2.98 18.78
C LEU A 478 2.51 4.16 18.49
N THR A 479 2.11 5.37 18.83
CA THR A 479 2.94 6.54 18.56
C THR A 479 4.20 6.54 19.43
N GLN A 480 4.12 6.03 20.66
CA GLN A 480 5.30 5.86 21.50
C GLN A 480 6.28 4.88 20.86
N LEU A 481 5.78 3.75 20.38
CA LEU A 481 6.60 2.73 19.74
C LEU A 481 7.30 3.29 18.49
N ILE A 482 6.56 4.03 17.67
CA ILE A 482 7.12 4.67 16.47
C ILE A 482 8.21 5.67 16.85
N THR A 483 7.95 6.48 17.88
CA THR A 483 8.93 7.47 18.35
C THR A 483 10.23 6.81 18.79
N VAL A 484 10.13 5.69 19.51
CA VAL A 484 11.33 4.95 19.92
C VAL A 484 12.11 4.49 18.69
N ARG A 485 11.41 3.88 17.70
CA ARG A 485 12.06 3.40 16.47
C ARG A 485 12.85 4.51 15.79
N GLN A 486 12.29 5.70 15.74
CA GLN A 486 12.86 6.83 14.99
C GLN A 486 14.21 7.29 15.55
N HIS A 487 14.54 6.89 16.77
CA HIS A 487 15.77 7.29 17.43
C HIS A 487 16.87 6.23 17.39
N HIS A 488 16.65 5.14 16.63
CA HIS A 488 17.60 4.01 16.61
C HIS A 488 17.97 3.65 15.18
N SER A 489 19.22 3.92 14.83
CA SER A 489 19.73 3.68 13.47
C SER A 489 19.71 2.19 13.09
N ALA A 490 19.67 1.30 14.07
CA ALA A 490 19.52 -0.13 13.80
C ALA A 490 18.26 -0.44 12.98
N PHE A 491 17.24 0.42 13.07
CA PHE A 491 16.01 0.23 12.32
C PHE A 491 16.01 0.89 10.93
N HIS A 492 17.15 1.44 10.50
CA HIS A 492 17.27 1.96 9.14
C HIS A 492 16.79 0.88 8.16
N PRO A 493 15.96 1.21 7.14
CA PRO A 493 15.44 0.18 6.25
C PRO A 493 16.49 -0.74 5.63
N ASP A 494 17.70 -0.23 5.41
CA ASP A 494 18.78 -0.97 4.76
C ASP A 494 19.71 -1.66 5.75
N SER A 495 19.46 -1.58 7.06
CA SER A 495 20.31 -2.20 8.07
C SER A 495 20.25 -3.73 7.97
N GLU A 496 21.31 -4.37 8.44
CA GLU A 496 21.39 -5.83 8.48
C GLU A 496 20.20 -6.42 9.24
N PHE A 497 19.81 -7.61 8.84
CA PHE A 497 18.63 -8.27 9.34
C PHE A 497 18.86 -9.77 9.41
N SER A 498 18.52 -10.35 10.56
CA SER A 498 18.40 -11.80 10.69
C SER A 498 17.18 -12.12 11.55
N ILE A 499 16.60 -13.30 11.32
CA ILE A 499 15.40 -13.73 12.04
C ILE A 499 15.54 -15.21 12.40
N ASN A 500 15.17 -15.55 13.63
CA ASN A 500 15.25 -16.91 14.12
C ASN A 500 14.07 -17.20 15.06
N GLU A 501 13.63 -18.44 15.06
CA GLU A 501 12.74 -18.94 16.12
C GLU A 501 13.62 -19.51 17.22
N ILE A 502 13.69 -18.81 18.35
CA ILE A 502 14.63 -19.19 19.43
C ILE A 502 13.96 -20.02 20.52
N SER A 503 12.64 -20.10 20.49
CA SER A 503 11.85 -20.96 21.37
C SER A 503 10.48 -21.12 20.71
N ASP A 504 9.74 -22.11 21.13
CA ASP A 504 8.41 -22.35 20.55
C ASP A 504 7.54 -21.09 20.70
N GLY A 505 7.15 -20.51 19.56
CA GLY A 505 6.33 -19.30 19.51
C GLY A 505 7.07 -18.00 19.80
N VAL A 506 8.41 -18.03 19.89
CA VAL A 506 9.20 -16.84 20.17
C VAL A 506 10.15 -16.53 19.01
N LEU A 507 9.99 -15.34 18.46
CA LEU A 507 10.85 -14.82 17.38
C LEU A 507 11.93 -13.93 17.94
N GLU A 508 13.12 -14.05 17.35
CA GLU A 508 14.20 -13.11 17.55
C GLU A 508 14.53 -12.46 16.21
N ILE A 509 14.54 -11.13 16.16
CA ILE A 509 15.02 -10.38 14.99
C ILE A 509 16.18 -9.53 15.45
N ILE A 510 17.30 -9.63 14.73
CA ILE A 510 18.48 -8.79 15.00
C ILE A 510 18.57 -7.78 13.87
N ARG A 511 18.59 -6.49 14.21
CA ARG A 511 18.74 -5.38 13.27
C ARG A 511 20.03 -4.62 13.58
N GLY A 512 20.71 -4.25 12.49
CA GLY A 512 21.94 -3.50 12.59
C GLY A 512 23.15 -4.38 12.85
N SER A 513 24.26 -3.77 13.21
CA SER A 513 25.52 -4.49 13.38
C SER A 513 26.20 -4.09 14.69
N SER A 514 27.07 -4.96 15.17
CA SER A 514 27.83 -4.68 16.37
C SER A 514 28.83 -3.53 16.20
N GLN A 515 29.12 -3.12 14.96
CA GLN A 515 30.05 -2.02 14.70
C GLN A 515 29.36 -0.66 14.79
N ASP A 516 28.07 -0.60 14.62
CA ASP A 516 27.29 0.64 14.69
C ASP A 516 26.31 0.57 15.86
N GLU A 517 25.09 0.22 15.59
CA GLU A 517 24.07 -0.02 16.60
C GLU A 517 23.39 -1.33 16.26
N GLN A 518 23.15 -2.14 17.27
CA GLN A 518 22.45 -3.40 17.08
C GLN A 518 21.31 -3.51 18.08
N ILE A 519 20.14 -3.91 17.59
CA ILE A 519 18.99 -4.19 18.44
C ILE A 519 18.61 -5.66 18.25
N THR A 520 18.46 -6.36 19.38
CA THR A 520 17.88 -7.70 19.43
C THR A 520 16.43 -7.57 19.84
N ALA A 521 15.52 -7.81 18.91
CA ALA A 521 14.09 -7.71 19.14
C ALA A 521 13.54 -9.09 19.43
N LEU A 522 12.78 -9.22 20.53
CA LEU A 522 12.17 -10.48 20.94
C LEU A 522 10.65 -10.34 20.91
N PHE A 523 9.96 -11.36 20.43
CA PHE A 523 8.50 -11.35 20.26
C PHE A 523 7.92 -12.67 20.75
N ASN A 524 7.08 -12.60 21.78
CA ASN A 524 6.36 -13.79 22.28
C ASN A 524 4.97 -13.83 21.65
N PHE A 525 4.79 -14.73 20.68
CA PHE A 525 3.53 -14.88 19.95
C PHE A 525 2.59 -15.87 20.63
N THR A 526 2.76 -16.09 21.94
CA THR A 526 1.93 -17.06 22.67
C THR A 526 1.24 -16.42 23.87
N ASP A 527 0.24 -17.10 24.36
CA ASP A 527 -0.49 -16.73 25.57
C ASP A 527 0.18 -17.21 26.85
N LYS A 528 1.45 -17.61 26.76
CA LYS A 528 2.20 -18.15 27.90
C LYS A 528 3.46 -17.32 28.14
N THR A 529 3.85 -17.22 29.40
CA THR A 529 5.11 -16.62 29.77
C THR A 529 6.26 -17.51 29.28
N LYS A 530 7.28 -16.91 28.70
CA LYS A 530 8.47 -17.59 28.20
C LYS A 530 9.69 -17.12 28.97
N THR A 531 10.56 -18.07 29.31
CA THR A 531 11.81 -17.79 30.00
C THR A 531 12.96 -18.19 29.08
N LEU A 532 13.83 -17.24 28.79
CA LEU A 532 14.93 -17.40 27.84
C LEU A 532 16.25 -17.11 28.53
N SER A 533 17.30 -17.86 28.17
CA SER A 533 18.64 -17.65 28.69
C SER A 533 19.53 -17.01 27.63
N PHE A 534 20.24 -15.98 28.01
CA PHE A 534 21.15 -15.25 27.15
C PHE A 534 22.53 -15.17 27.78
N GLU A 535 23.55 -14.97 26.93
CA GLU A 535 24.93 -14.99 27.38
C GLU A 535 25.31 -13.80 28.27
N ARG A 536 24.68 -12.65 27.99
CA ARG A 536 25.01 -11.42 28.74
C ARG A 536 24.09 -11.28 29.94
N ASN A 537 24.56 -10.59 30.94
CA ASN A 537 23.79 -10.35 32.15
C ASN A 537 23.26 -8.93 32.26
N HIS A 538 23.35 -8.16 31.17
CA HIS A 538 22.82 -6.80 31.18
C HIS A 538 22.28 -6.44 29.79
N TYR A 539 21.04 -5.97 29.78
CA TYR A 539 20.36 -5.49 28.58
C TYR A 539 19.52 -4.28 28.95
N TYR A 540 19.26 -3.44 27.98
CA TYR A 540 18.35 -2.31 28.13
C TYR A 540 17.23 -2.44 27.08
N ASP A 541 15.98 -2.45 27.53
CA ASP A 541 14.83 -2.49 26.61
C ASP A 541 14.43 -1.06 26.25
N VAL A 542 14.64 -0.69 24.99
CA VAL A 542 14.36 0.70 24.58
C VAL A 542 12.87 0.98 24.47
N ILE A 543 12.01 -0.06 24.41
CA ILE A 543 10.55 0.17 24.40
C ILE A 543 10.10 0.66 25.79
N SER A 544 10.45 -0.06 26.85
CA SER A 544 10.01 0.27 28.20
C SER A 544 10.92 1.27 28.91
N GLY A 545 12.18 1.37 28.48
CA GLY A 545 13.19 2.15 29.18
C GLY A 545 13.75 1.46 30.41
N GLU A 546 13.61 0.14 30.51
CA GLU A 546 14.04 -0.61 31.70
C GLU A 546 15.28 -1.42 31.43
N SER A 547 16.13 -1.51 32.47
CA SER A 547 17.30 -2.39 32.45
C SER A 547 16.91 -3.79 32.91
N ILE A 548 17.46 -4.79 32.24
CA ILE A 548 17.32 -6.18 32.61
C ILE A 548 18.71 -6.65 33.05
N ASN A 549 18.87 -6.85 34.36
CA ASN A 549 20.15 -7.19 34.94
C ASN A 549 20.19 -8.68 35.28
N SER A 550 20.05 -9.49 34.24
CA SER A 550 20.02 -10.94 34.38
C SER A 550 20.33 -11.60 33.04
N GLY A 551 20.98 -12.75 33.08
CA GLY A 551 21.13 -13.60 31.91
C GLY A 551 19.84 -14.35 31.54
N THR A 552 18.78 -14.14 32.33
CA THR A 552 17.47 -14.75 32.07
C THR A 552 16.48 -13.65 31.75
N ILE A 553 15.82 -13.74 30.61
CA ILE A 553 14.83 -12.79 30.17
C ILE A 553 13.45 -13.46 30.23
N ILE A 554 12.51 -12.80 30.88
CA ILE A 554 11.14 -13.28 30.99
C ILE A 554 10.26 -12.46 30.06
N LEU A 555 9.60 -13.12 29.11
CA LEU A 555 8.65 -12.50 28.18
C LEU A 555 7.23 -12.86 28.60
N ARG A 556 6.45 -11.84 28.95
CA ARG A 556 5.02 -12.04 29.22
C ARG A 556 4.29 -12.44 27.93
N PRO A 557 3.08 -12.98 28.04
CA PRO A 557 2.28 -13.25 26.83
C PRO A 557 2.16 -12.02 25.95
N TRP A 558 2.38 -12.21 24.64
CA TRP A 558 2.23 -11.17 23.62
C TRP A 558 3.16 -9.98 23.81
N GLN A 559 4.25 -10.15 24.52
CA GLN A 559 5.22 -9.07 24.78
C GLN A 559 6.28 -9.00 23.69
N SER A 560 6.68 -7.79 23.36
CA SER A 560 7.87 -7.52 22.57
C SER A 560 8.88 -6.73 23.38
N LEU A 561 10.17 -7.00 23.14
CA LEU A 561 11.28 -6.25 23.71
C LEU A 561 12.23 -5.84 22.59
N TRP A 562 12.78 -4.64 22.70
CA TRP A 562 13.85 -4.17 21.81
C TRP A 562 15.09 -3.94 22.67
N LEU A 563 16.01 -4.89 22.63
CA LEU A 563 17.14 -4.94 23.55
C LEU A 563 18.41 -4.37 22.92
N THR A 564 19.07 -3.49 23.66
CA THR A 564 20.44 -3.05 23.36
C THR A 564 21.39 -3.53 24.43
N ASN A 565 22.67 -3.45 24.14
CA ASN A 565 23.73 -3.86 25.05
C ASN A 565 24.32 -2.69 25.85
N ASN A 566 23.77 -1.49 25.72
CA ASN A 566 24.31 -0.28 26.36
C ASN A 566 23.53 0.10 27.61
#